data_be96250f5c0e3acb039bceeaf1dd2555
#
_entry.id   be96250f5c0e3acb039bceeaf1dd2555
#
_cell.length_a   1.000
_cell.length_b   1.000
_cell.length_c   1.000
_cell.angle_alpha   90.00
_cell.angle_beta   90.00
_cell.angle_gamma   90.00
#
_symmetry.space_group_name_H-M   'P 1'
#
loop_
_entity.id
_entity.type
_entity.pdbx_description
1 polymer ?
#
loop_
_entity_poly.entity_id
_entity_poly.type
_entity_poly.pdbx_seq_one_letter_code
_entity_poly.pdbx_strand_id
1 'polypeptide(L)'
;NDDPDIIPLLNTPAPCAFERDENGVFQQIKDWKPDEDEEDPDMDILKQCQKWHEEDKHQKIVDALEAISAEERTPEMDMELARAYNNLADSSEPEGRKLLHQALELMQSHEEELGDTYSWNFRMGYAYYYLDQEGRALRHFEKALELHPGDDPKLNTRQDMEELIDSCKKGVSLPQFSECFREGTENWWETFAEMEAELRQMMDEDKDHTRGAELVAQMEGALNQAFDEISFEMGFNGEKHELILTPEGDKVKLFELIYFQKHAPKEVLEHWNILVGRQPLQNIGLRTENGLDISGDDVQIWLEEQGENSFAISAYCEKLLPMLREEEGRAWWMLTTLTDQVLGEIPHMRYIDSFDVLEEPKAEPSFLLSQLPDKLREQGLEFSTDPEAYLESYLGYKMEPKQDPDADWRLDVMAGSTCCVPLINGYLNADNDFMDDLHADGAVAGFFCYPLDTLREEEGTEKIFDFRDKLEE
;
A
#
# COMPACT_ATOMS: atom_id res chain seq x y z
N ASN A 1 -15.28 42.89 25.13
CA ASN A 1 -16.44 43.78 25.07
C ASN A 1 -17.36 43.47 26.24
N ASP A 2 -17.20 44.24 27.33
CA ASP A 2 -17.95 44.04 28.57
C ASP A 2 -19.14 45.06 28.64
N ASP A 3 -19.66 45.43 27.48
CA ASP A 3 -20.83 46.35 27.42
C ASP A 3 -22.10 45.53 27.74
N PRO A 4 -22.78 45.81 28.85
CA PRO A 4 -23.94 45.03 29.26
C PRO A 4 -25.12 45.13 28.30
N ASP A 5 -25.13 46.10 27.39
CA ASP A 5 -26.17 46.23 26.36
C ASP A 5 -25.94 45.30 25.15
N ILE A 6 -24.71 44.76 24.99
CA ILE A 6 -24.36 43.85 23.88
C ILE A 6 -24.59 42.38 24.25
N ILE A 7 -24.44 41.99 25.52
CA ILE A 7 -24.57 40.61 25.97
C ILE A 7 -25.90 39.94 25.56
N PRO A 8 -27.07 40.61 25.66
CA PRO A 8 -28.34 40.03 25.19
C PRO A 8 -28.38 39.77 23.68
N LEU A 9 -27.62 40.56 22.88
CA LEU A 9 -27.61 40.47 21.43
C LEU A 9 -26.83 39.23 20.96
N LEU A 10 -25.83 38.80 21.72
CA LEU A 10 -25.01 37.59 21.41
C LEU A 10 -25.79 36.28 21.53
N ASN A 11 -26.92 36.26 22.20
CA ASN A 11 -27.76 35.08 22.38
C ASN A 11 -28.97 35.04 21.43
N THR A 12 -29.05 35.97 20.47
CA THR A 12 -30.13 35.99 19.50
C THR A 12 -29.79 35.06 18.32
N PRO A 13 -30.71 34.20 17.87
CA PRO A 13 -30.43 33.34 16.70
C PRO A 13 -30.12 34.20 15.46
N ALA A 14 -29.05 33.85 14.78
CA ALA A 14 -28.71 34.44 13.49
C ALA A 14 -29.57 33.83 12.35
N PRO A 15 -29.82 34.54 11.23
CA PRO A 15 -29.43 35.94 10.99
C PRO A 15 -30.41 36.95 11.60
N CYS A 16 -29.91 38.01 12.15
CA CYS A 16 -30.73 39.10 12.68
C CYS A 16 -29.99 40.45 12.62
N ALA A 17 -30.70 41.56 12.46
CA ALA A 17 -30.15 42.89 12.49
C ALA A 17 -30.78 43.73 13.63
N PHE A 18 -30.03 44.73 14.10
CA PHE A 18 -30.42 45.60 15.17
C PHE A 18 -30.16 47.05 14.78
N GLU A 19 -31.07 47.94 15.15
CA GLU A 19 -30.90 49.38 15.04
C GLU A 19 -30.93 50.02 16.42
N ARG A 20 -30.33 51.22 16.57
CA ARG A 20 -30.43 52.02 17.81
C ARG A 20 -31.61 52.94 17.73
N ASP A 21 -32.44 52.88 18.75
CA ASP A 21 -33.54 53.82 18.91
C ASP A 21 -33.05 55.22 19.34
N GLU A 22 -34.00 56.17 19.47
CA GLU A 22 -33.72 57.56 19.87
C GLU A 22 -33.06 57.71 21.26
N ASN A 23 -33.11 56.65 22.07
CA ASN A 23 -32.51 56.57 23.39
C ASN A 23 -31.16 55.84 23.40
N GLY A 24 -30.70 55.41 22.24
CA GLY A 24 -29.44 54.69 22.07
C GLY A 24 -29.51 53.20 22.40
N VAL A 25 -30.69 52.62 22.61
CA VAL A 25 -30.92 51.20 22.93
C VAL A 25 -31.06 50.41 21.65
N PHE A 26 -30.36 49.23 21.57
CA PHE A 26 -30.47 48.33 20.43
C PHE A 26 -31.83 47.63 20.40
N GLN A 27 -32.53 47.70 19.27
CA GLN A 27 -33.78 46.99 19.00
C GLN A 27 -33.64 46.09 17.77
N GLN A 28 -34.16 44.85 17.86
CA GLN A 28 -34.15 43.92 16.74
C GLN A 28 -35.10 44.36 15.64
N ILE A 29 -34.63 44.44 14.42
CA ILE A 29 -35.46 44.68 13.23
C ILE A 29 -36.24 43.41 12.92
N LYS A 30 -37.55 43.40 13.21
CA LYS A 30 -38.40 42.18 13.17
C LYS A 30 -38.59 41.55 11.78
N ASP A 31 -38.48 42.34 10.73
CA ASP A 31 -38.72 41.91 9.35
C ASP A 31 -37.43 42.02 8.52
N TRP A 32 -36.25 42.12 9.21
CA TRP A 32 -34.99 42.16 8.50
C TRP A 32 -34.69 40.77 7.88
N LYS A 33 -34.45 40.80 6.60
CA LYS A 33 -33.83 39.69 5.87
C LYS A 33 -32.43 40.12 5.48
N PRO A 34 -31.44 39.21 5.47
CA PRO A 34 -30.18 39.53 4.82
C PRO A 34 -30.50 40.07 3.42
N ASP A 35 -29.77 41.05 2.94
CA ASP A 35 -29.88 41.49 1.56
C ASP A 35 -29.65 40.23 0.72
N GLU A 36 -30.70 39.75 0.07
CA GLU A 36 -30.56 38.79 -1.00
C GLU A 36 -29.79 39.58 -2.06
N ASP A 37 -28.53 39.17 -2.34
CA ASP A 37 -27.71 39.81 -3.35
C ASP A 37 -28.55 40.00 -4.60
N GLU A 38 -28.84 41.25 -4.98
CA GLU A 38 -29.50 41.58 -6.26
C GLU A 38 -28.46 41.13 -7.34
N GLU A 39 -28.68 39.94 -7.90
CA GLU A 39 -27.93 39.47 -9.06
C GLU A 39 -28.26 40.41 -10.20
N ASP A 40 -27.23 41.06 -10.76
CA ASP A 40 -27.42 41.91 -11.94
C ASP A 40 -27.79 41.01 -13.13
N PRO A 41 -29.04 41.02 -13.62
CA PRO A 41 -29.52 40.12 -14.65
C PRO A 41 -28.83 40.31 -16.02
N ASP A 42 -28.09 41.42 -16.19
CA ASP A 42 -27.35 41.73 -17.41
C ASP A 42 -25.85 41.41 -17.26
N MET A 43 -25.40 40.87 -16.13
CA MET A 43 -23.99 40.52 -15.91
C MET A 43 -23.66 39.24 -16.65
N ASP A 44 -22.55 39.27 -17.39
CA ASP A 44 -21.92 38.06 -17.96
C ASP A 44 -21.66 37.00 -16.89
N ILE A 45 -22.10 35.76 -17.12
CA ILE A 45 -22.02 34.66 -16.15
C ILE A 45 -20.60 34.46 -15.58
N LEU A 46 -19.57 34.65 -16.37
CA LEU A 46 -18.19 34.52 -15.89
C LEU A 46 -17.80 35.62 -14.91
N LYS A 47 -18.28 36.84 -15.13
CA LYS A 47 -18.10 37.95 -14.15
C LYS A 47 -18.89 37.70 -12.88
N GLN A 48 -20.07 37.13 -13.00
CA GLN A 48 -20.87 36.73 -11.85
C GLN A 48 -20.19 35.62 -11.05
N CYS A 49 -19.62 34.60 -11.71
CA CYS A 49 -18.83 33.55 -11.05
C CYS A 49 -17.63 34.15 -10.31
N GLN A 50 -16.92 35.10 -10.91
CA GLN A 50 -15.81 35.77 -10.25
C GLN A 50 -16.26 36.53 -8.99
N LYS A 51 -17.38 37.25 -9.04
CA LYS A 51 -17.95 37.92 -7.87
C LYS A 51 -18.31 36.91 -6.77
N TRP A 52 -19.01 35.82 -7.12
CA TRP A 52 -19.35 34.80 -6.15
C TRP A 52 -18.11 34.11 -5.56
N HIS A 53 -17.05 33.97 -6.34
CA HIS A 53 -15.81 33.44 -5.84
C HIS A 53 -15.12 34.34 -4.82
N GLU A 54 -15.11 35.69 -5.07
CA GLU A 54 -14.58 36.70 -4.14
C GLU A 54 -15.41 36.75 -2.84
N GLU A 55 -16.67 36.29 -2.87
CA GLU A 55 -17.60 36.20 -1.76
C GLU A 55 -17.68 34.84 -1.08
N ASP A 56 -16.82 33.87 -1.49
CA ASP A 56 -16.79 32.46 -1.05
C ASP A 56 -18.15 31.74 -1.27
N LYS A 57 -18.92 32.15 -2.28
CA LYS A 57 -20.23 31.57 -2.63
C LYS A 57 -20.10 30.50 -3.71
N HIS A 58 -19.22 29.53 -3.52
CA HIS A 58 -18.87 28.53 -4.53
C HIS A 58 -20.05 27.65 -4.96
N GLN A 59 -21.00 27.37 -4.03
CA GLN A 59 -22.20 26.60 -4.38
C GLN A 59 -23.07 27.31 -5.43
N LYS A 60 -23.16 28.65 -5.40
CA LYS A 60 -23.89 29.39 -6.42
C LYS A 60 -23.27 29.27 -7.81
N ILE A 61 -21.95 29.15 -7.88
CA ILE A 61 -21.24 28.93 -9.14
C ILE A 61 -21.64 27.55 -9.70
N VAL A 62 -21.63 26.52 -8.86
CA VAL A 62 -22.04 25.17 -9.23
C VAL A 62 -23.49 25.18 -9.71
N ASP A 63 -24.41 25.69 -8.92
CA ASP A 63 -25.84 25.71 -9.26
C ASP A 63 -26.11 26.44 -10.58
N ALA A 64 -25.41 27.54 -10.85
CA ALA A 64 -25.60 28.33 -12.07
C ALA A 64 -25.00 27.67 -13.32
N LEU A 65 -23.79 27.09 -13.20
CA LEU A 65 -23.11 26.51 -14.34
C LEU A 65 -23.60 25.09 -14.66
N GLU A 66 -24.02 24.31 -13.68
CA GLU A 66 -24.69 23.02 -13.92
C GLU A 66 -26.06 23.16 -14.57
N ALA A 67 -26.73 24.30 -14.40
CA ALA A 67 -27.99 24.61 -15.07
C ALA A 67 -27.81 24.81 -16.60
N ILE A 68 -26.57 25.08 -17.06
CA ILE A 68 -26.20 25.18 -18.48
C ILE A 68 -25.79 23.80 -18.95
N SER A 69 -26.34 23.34 -20.08
CA SER A 69 -25.95 22.02 -20.62
C SER A 69 -24.46 21.96 -20.96
N ALA A 70 -23.83 20.79 -20.78
CA ALA A 70 -22.40 20.63 -21.04
C ALA A 70 -21.98 21.04 -22.47
N GLU A 71 -22.88 20.89 -23.46
CA GLU A 71 -22.62 21.28 -24.84
C GLU A 71 -22.65 22.80 -25.07
N GLU A 72 -23.25 23.56 -24.16
CA GLU A 72 -23.40 25.02 -24.24
C GLU A 72 -22.39 25.76 -23.36
N ARG A 73 -21.70 25.04 -22.45
CA ARG A 73 -20.63 25.62 -21.64
C ARG A 73 -19.37 25.85 -22.45
N THR A 74 -18.70 26.96 -22.20
CA THR A 74 -17.39 27.24 -22.78
C THR A 74 -16.28 26.64 -21.90
N PRO A 75 -15.05 26.43 -22.42
CA PRO A 75 -13.93 25.98 -21.62
C PRO A 75 -13.68 26.83 -20.35
N GLU A 76 -13.92 28.15 -20.43
CA GLU A 76 -13.78 29.05 -19.29
C GLU A 76 -14.88 28.82 -18.23
N MET A 77 -16.11 28.49 -18.66
CA MET A 77 -17.20 28.12 -17.75
C MET A 77 -16.87 26.82 -17.02
N ASP A 78 -16.40 25.82 -17.73
CA ASP A 78 -15.97 24.54 -17.14
C ASP A 78 -14.78 24.72 -16.19
N MET A 79 -13.86 25.62 -16.49
CA MET A 79 -12.77 25.99 -15.58
C MET A 79 -13.24 26.68 -14.30
N GLU A 80 -14.26 27.55 -14.37
CA GLU A 80 -14.84 28.17 -13.16
C GLU A 80 -15.68 27.15 -12.35
N LEU A 81 -16.36 26.22 -13.02
CA LEU A 81 -17.06 25.11 -12.38
C LEU A 81 -16.08 24.18 -11.66
N ALA A 82 -15.00 23.75 -12.34
CA ALA A 82 -13.94 22.95 -11.73
C ALA A 82 -13.29 23.65 -10.51
N ARG A 83 -13.08 24.96 -10.61
CA ARG A 83 -12.58 25.77 -9.49
C ARG A 83 -13.55 25.77 -8.31
N ALA A 84 -14.85 25.87 -8.59
CA ALA A 84 -15.87 25.82 -7.55
C ALA A 84 -15.92 24.47 -6.85
N TYR A 85 -15.82 23.37 -7.60
CA TYR A 85 -15.71 22.02 -7.03
C TYR A 85 -14.46 21.88 -6.14
N ASN A 86 -13.30 22.33 -6.61
CA ASN A 86 -12.07 22.27 -5.82
C ASN A 86 -12.19 23.04 -4.48
N ASN A 87 -12.90 24.19 -4.47
CA ASN A 87 -13.06 25.00 -3.27
C ASN A 87 -14.15 24.49 -2.33
N LEU A 88 -15.14 23.74 -2.83
CA LEU A 88 -16.18 23.10 -2.01
C LEU A 88 -15.73 21.76 -1.43
N ALA A 89 -14.70 21.17 -2.01
CA ALA A 89 -14.27 19.82 -1.65
C ALA A 89 -13.64 19.80 -0.25
N ASP A 90 -14.21 18.99 0.63
CA ASP A 90 -13.54 18.50 1.83
C ASP A 90 -12.96 17.11 1.51
N SER A 91 -11.63 17.02 1.32
CA SER A 91 -10.96 15.79 0.92
C SER A 91 -11.00 14.68 1.98
N SER A 92 -11.37 15.00 3.22
CA SER A 92 -11.58 13.99 4.28
C SER A 92 -12.91 13.26 4.14
N GLU A 93 -13.82 13.78 3.32
CA GLU A 93 -15.15 13.23 3.13
C GLU A 93 -15.31 12.67 1.70
N PRO A 94 -16.00 11.52 1.51
CA PRO A 94 -16.20 10.91 0.20
C PRO A 94 -16.80 11.86 -0.83
N GLU A 95 -17.81 12.65 -0.44
CA GLU A 95 -18.45 13.63 -1.33
C GLU A 95 -17.50 14.73 -1.79
N GLY A 96 -16.56 15.13 -0.93
CA GLY A 96 -15.53 16.10 -1.30
C GLY A 96 -14.53 15.52 -2.30
N ARG A 97 -14.08 14.28 -2.11
CA ARG A 97 -13.22 13.59 -3.06
C ARG A 97 -13.90 13.44 -4.43
N LYS A 98 -15.20 13.19 -4.44
CA LYS A 98 -16.01 13.16 -5.67
C LYS A 98 -15.98 14.49 -6.44
N LEU A 99 -16.12 15.63 -5.74
CA LEU A 99 -16.02 16.94 -6.36
C LEU A 99 -14.64 17.17 -6.99
N LEU A 100 -13.55 16.72 -6.32
CA LEU A 100 -12.20 16.79 -6.89
C LEU A 100 -12.06 15.98 -8.17
N HIS A 101 -12.62 14.77 -8.23
CA HIS A 101 -12.64 13.97 -9.45
C HIS A 101 -13.44 14.62 -10.57
N GLN A 102 -14.61 15.18 -10.27
CA GLN A 102 -15.41 15.92 -11.26
C GLN A 102 -14.66 17.15 -11.79
N ALA A 103 -13.92 17.86 -10.92
CA ALA A 103 -13.06 18.94 -11.35
C ALA A 103 -11.97 18.49 -12.31
N LEU A 104 -11.32 17.35 -12.03
CA LEU A 104 -10.29 16.77 -12.92
C LEU A 104 -10.88 16.39 -14.27
N GLU A 105 -12.03 15.72 -14.33
CA GLU A 105 -12.68 15.33 -15.59
C GLU A 105 -12.98 16.55 -16.47
N LEU A 106 -13.56 17.61 -15.87
CA LEU A 106 -13.83 18.83 -16.62
C LEU A 106 -12.56 19.47 -17.18
N MET A 107 -11.53 19.60 -16.35
CA MET A 107 -10.26 20.21 -16.77
C MET A 107 -9.54 19.38 -17.84
N GLN A 108 -9.52 18.06 -17.70
CA GLN A 108 -8.89 17.16 -18.66
C GLN A 108 -9.54 17.23 -20.06
N SER A 109 -10.86 17.45 -20.12
CA SER A 109 -11.54 17.61 -21.42
C SER A 109 -11.06 18.81 -22.23
N HIS A 110 -10.40 19.77 -21.59
CA HIS A 110 -9.88 21.02 -22.20
C HIS A 110 -8.35 21.10 -22.20
N GLU A 111 -7.64 19.99 -22.01
CA GLU A 111 -6.16 19.96 -21.92
C GLU A 111 -5.49 20.52 -23.19
N GLU A 112 -6.00 20.17 -24.39
CA GLU A 112 -5.43 20.66 -25.65
C GLU A 112 -5.47 22.18 -25.77
N GLU A 113 -6.48 22.84 -25.20
CA GLU A 113 -6.69 24.29 -25.31
C GLU A 113 -6.05 25.04 -24.14
N LEU A 114 -6.14 24.53 -22.92
CA LEU A 114 -5.82 25.23 -21.69
C LEU A 114 -4.61 24.67 -20.94
N GLY A 115 -4.09 23.51 -21.34
CA GLY A 115 -3.00 22.80 -20.65
C GLY A 115 -1.70 23.59 -20.51
N ASP A 116 -1.47 24.59 -21.38
CA ASP A 116 -0.33 25.51 -21.29
C ASP A 116 -0.66 26.83 -20.54
N THR A 117 -1.71 26.87 -19.73
CA THR A 117 -2.06 28.03 -18.91
C THR A 117 -1.72 27.83 -17.43
N TYR A 118 -1.39 28.95 -16.74
CA TYR A 118 -1.17 28.96 -15.29
C TYR A 118 -2.39 28.40 -14.53
N SER A 119 -3.58 28.92 -14.84
CA SER A 119 -4.80 28.61 -14.09
C SER A 119 -5.18 27.13 -14.21
N TRP A 120 -5.03 26.54 -15.38
CA TRP A 120 -5.32 25.13 -15.59
C TRP A 120 -4.35 24.25 -14.80
N ASN A 121 -3.05 24.50 -14.92
CA ASN A 121 -2.05 23.71 -14.18
C ASN A 121 -2.20 23.87 -12.66
N PHE A 122 -2.44 25.08 -12.17
CA PHE A 122 -2.63 25.31 -10.74
C PHE A 122 -3.83 24.51 -10.21
N ARG A 123 -4.97 24.56 -10.90
CA ARG A 123 -6.21 23.87 -10.48
C ARG A 123 -6.10 22.35 -10.58
N MET A 124 -5.43 21.85 -11.62
CA MET A 124 -5.09 20.42 -11.74
C MET A 124 -4.20 19.96 -10.58
N GLY A 125 -3.14 20.71 -10.31
CA GLY A 125 -2.26 20.45 -9.17
C GLY A 125 -3.00 20.44 -7.84
N TYR A 126 -3.91 21.39 -7.64
CA TYR A 126 -4.72 21.48 -6.44
C TYR A 126 -5.61 20.24 -6.25
N ALA A 127 -6.35 19.85 -7.28
CA ALA A 127 -7.21 18.66 -7.21
C ALA A 127 -6.39 17.39 -6.92
N TYR A 128 -5.28 17.19 -7.62
CA TYR A 128 -4.39 16.05 -7.35
C TYR A 128 -3.79 16.07 -5.94
N TYR A 129 -3.40 17.23 -5.43
CA TYR A 129 -2.84 17.37 -4.08
C TYR A 129 -3.81 16.91 -2.99
N TYR A 130 -5.07 17.36 -3.08
CA TYR A 130 -6.10 16.97 -2.12
C TYR A 130 -6.69 15.56 -2.35
N LEU A 131 -6.27 14.89 -3.43
CA LEU A 131 -6.52 13.46 -3.68
C LEU A 131 -5.32 12.59 -3.27
N ASP A 132 -4.35 13.12 -2.54
CA ASP A 132 -3.14 12.41 -2.11
C ASP A 132 -2.29 11.89 -3.28
N GLN A 133 -2.25 12.67 -4.39
CA GLN A 133 -1.49 12.36 -5.59
C GLN A 133 -0.35 13.35 -5.80
N GLU A 134 0.52 13.48 -4.81
CA GLU A 134 1.58 14.49 -4.73
C GLU A 134 2.50 14.46 -5.96
N GLY A 135 2.79 13.28 -6.51
CA GLY A 135 3.63 13.15 -7.70
C GLY A 135 3.01 13.77 -8.96
N ARG A 136 1.67 13.73 -9.10
CA ARG A 136 0.95 14.41 -10.18
C ARG A 136 0.81 15.89 -9.87
N ALA A 137 0.42 16.22 -8.65
CA ALA A 137 0.31 17.59 -8.19
C ALA A 137 1.62 18.37 -8.40
N LEU A 138 2.75 17.76 -8.03
CA LEU A 138 4.08 18.35 -8.19
C LEU A 138 4.36 18.82 -9.62
N ARG A 139 4.12 17.96 -10.61
CA ARG A 139 4.32 18.29 -12.03
C ARG A 139 3.48 19.48 -12.48
N HIS A 140 2.22 19.52 -12.06
CA HIS A 140 1.32 20.60 -12.40
C HIS A 140 1.67 21.90 -11.67
N PHE A 141 2.06 21.85 -10.39
CA PHE A 141 2.51 23.05 -9.68
C PHE A 141 3.83 23.61 -10.21
N GLU A 142 4.79 22.76 -10.55
CA GLU A 142 6.05 23.21 -11.20
C GLU A 142 5.75 23.89 -12.55
N LYS A 143 4.85 23.30 -13.37
CA LYS A 143 4.42 23.91 -14.62
C LYS A 143 3.68 25.23 -14.40
N ALA A 144 2.80 25.30 -13.40
CA ALA A 144 2.09 26.54 -13.04
C ALA A 144 3.09 27.61 -12.58
N LEU A 145 4.11 27.24 -11.79
CA LEU A 145 5.15 28.19 -11.35
C LEU A 145 5.96 28.75 -12.53
N GLU A 146 6.28 27.93 -13.56
CA GLU A 146 6.91 28.41 -14.80
C GLU A 146 6.04 29.40 -15.56
N LEU A 147 4.73 29.14 -15.60
CA LEU A 147 3.75 29.95 -16.32
C LEU A 147 3.21 31.14 -15.50
N HIS A 148 3.70 31.34 -14.30
CA HIS A 148 3.18 32.35 -13.38
C HIS A 148 3.31 33.76 -13.96
N PRO A 149 2.19 34.50 -14.12
CA PRO A 149 2.17 35.78 -14.87
C PRO A 149 2.75 36.97 -14.12
N GLY A 150 3.29 36.77 -12.92
CA GLY A 150 3.86 37.84 -12.08
C GLY A 150 2.97 38.21 -10.88
N ASP A 151 3.20 39.39 -10.29
CA ASP A 151 2.53 39.82 -9.07
C ASP A 151 1.09 40.31 -9.35
N ASP A 152 0.17 39.40 -9.52
CA ASP A 152 -1.26 39.68 -9.53
C ASP A 152 -1.83 39.32 -8.14
N PRO A 153 -2.40 40.29 -7.38
CA PRO A 153 -2.94 40.03 -6.05
C PRO A 153 -4.15 39.06 -6.02
N LYS A 154 -4.70 38.72 -7.18
CA LYS A 154 -5.78 37.74 -7.33
C LYS A 154 -5.29 36.32 -7.50
N LEU A 155 -3.99 36.12 -7.69
CA LEU A 155 -3.35 34.83 -7.85
C LEU A 155 -2.56 34.46 -6.59
N ASN A 156 -2.31 33.19 -6.40
CA ASN A 156 -1.41 32.75 -5.36
C ASN A 156 0.00 33.32 -5.64
N THR A 157 0.68 33.71 -4.59
CA THR A 157 2.04 34.24 -4.73
C THR A 157 3.00 33.13 -5.17
N ARG A 158 4.15 33.52 -5.71
CA ARG A 158 5.21 32.53 -6.01
C ARG A 158 5.63 31.76 -4.77
N GLN A 159 5.62 32.39 -3.60
CA GLN A 159 5.94 31.76 -2.34
C GLN A 159 4.92 30.67 -1.99
N ASP A 160 3.61 30.95 -2.14
CA ASP A 160 2.54 29.95 -1.90
C ASP A 160 2.72 28.72 -2.81
N MET A 161 3.11 28.95 -4.09
CA MET A 161 3.40 27.89 -5.05
C MET A 161 4.62 27.06 -4.65
N GLU A 162 5.69 27.71 -4.22
CA GLU A 162 6.91 27.06 -3.75
C GLU A 162 6.64 26.22 -2.50
N GLU A 163 5.77 26.67 -1.59
CA GLU A 163 5.34 25.93 -0.40
C GLU A 163 4.54 24.67 -0.77
N LEU A 164 3.64 24.77 -1.77
CA LEU A 164 2.91 23.59 -2.30
C LEU A 164 3.85 22.58 -2.96
N ILE A 165 4.80 23.06 -3.77
CA ILE A 165 5.83 22.23 -4.41
C ILE A 165 6.68 21.51 -3.35
N ASP A 166 7.11 22.23 -2.31
CA ASP A 166 7.88 21.63 -1.22
C ASP A 166 7.07 20.59 -0.43
N SER A 167 5.78 20.83 -0.23
CA SER A 167 4.87 19.86 0.38
C SER A 167 4.75 18.60 -0.47
N CYS A 168 4.52 18.75 -1.78
CA CYS A 168 4.48 17.61 -2.70
C CYS A 168 5.80 16.84 -2.71
N LYS A 169 6.95 17.54 -2.74
CA LYS A 169 8.29 16.89 -2.71
C LYS A 169 8.49 16.07 -1.44
N LYS A 170 7.97 16.52 -0.30
CA LYS A 170 8.00 15.74 0.94
C LYS A 170 7.12 14.50 0.84
N GLY A 171 5.92 14.62 0.28
CA GLY A 171 5.00 13.50 0.10
C GLY A 171 5.52 12.40 -0.82
N VAL A 172 6.31 12.77 -1.86
CA VAL A 172 6.93 11.79 -2.78
C VAL A 172 8.33 11.35 -2.36
N SER A 173 8.88 11.91 -1.28
CA SER A 173 10.20 11.50 -0.80
C SER A 173 10.13 10.13 -0.17
N LEU A 174 11.10 9.28 -0.51
CA LEU A 174 11.24 7.98 0.14
C LEU A 174 11.62 8.17 1.61
N PRO A 175 11.22 7.25 2.50
CA PRO A 175 11.68 7.23 3.88
C PRO A 175 13.21 7.32 3.97
N GLN A 176 13.69 8.01 4.98
CA GLN A 176 15.11 8.12 5.27
C GLN A 176 15.44 7.26 6.47
N PHE A 177 16.36 6.32 6.30
CA PHE A 177 16.81 5.42 7.35
C PHE A 177 18.18 5.87 7.87
N SER A 178 18.43 5.67 9.18
CA SER A 178 19.74 5.85 9.77
C SER A 178 20.75 4.82 9.25
N GLU A 179 20.24 3.62 8.97
CA GLU A 179 20.94 2.49 8.37
C GLU A 179 19.94 1.83 7.41
N CYS A 180 20.33 1.58 6.17
CA CYS A 180 19.46 0.91 5.20
C CYS A 180 19.67 -0.61 5.26
N PHE A 181 18.70 -1.38 4.78
CA PHE A 181 18.74 -2.85 4.80
C PHE A 181 20.02 -3.42 4.16
N ARG A 182 20.56 -2.77 3.12
CA ARG A 182 21.84 -3.18 2.54
C ARG A 182 22.98 -3.07 3.52
N GLU A 183 23.08 -1.95 4.24
CA GLU A 183 24.13 -1.73 5.23
C GLU A 183 23.99 -2.71 6.41
N GLY A 184 22.76 -2.93 6.89
CA GLY A 184 22.47 -3.92 7.91
C GLY A 184 22.86 -5.34 7.46
N THR A 185 22.56 -5.71 6.21
CA THR A 185 22.98 -6.99 5.62
C THR A 185 24.50 -7.15 5.55
N GLU A 186 25.22 -6.11 5.11
CA GLU A 186 26.68 -6.12 5.04
C GLU A 186 27.28 -6.28 6.44
N ASN A 187 26.83 -5.50 7.43
CA ASN A 187 27.26 -5.56 8.82
C ASN A 187 27.01 -6.93 9.45
N TRP A 188 25.83 -7.51 9.17
CA TRP A 188 25.50 -8.85 9.65
C TRP A 188 26.44 -9.92 9.09
N TRP A 189 26.71 -9.90 7.79
CA TRP A 189 27.60 -10.89 7.16
C TRP A 189 29.02 -10.78 7.68
N GLU A 190 29.54 -9.59 7.96
CA GLU A 190 30.82 -9.38 8.61
C GLU A 190 30.82 -9.98 10.02
N THR A 191 29.82 -9.67 10.83
CA THR A 191 29.66 -10.24 12.19
C THR A 191 29.54 -11.74 12.17
N PHE A 192 28.72 -12.29 11.26
CA PHE A 192 28.51 -13.72 11.17
C PHE A 192 29.78 -14.47 10.75
N ALA A 193 30.55 -13.93 9.80
CA ALA A 193 31.82 -14.52 9.39
C ALA A 193 32.84 -14.61 10.53
N GLU A 194 32.78 -13.69 11.51
CA GLU A 194 33.63 -13.73 12.70
C GLU A 194 33.18 -14.80 13.72
N MET A 195 31.85 -15.00 13.86
CA MET A 195 31.28 -15.87 14.91
C MET A 195 30.93 -17.29 14.42
N GLU A 196 30.82 -17.53 13.10
CA GLU A 196 30.30 -18.78 12.55
C GLU A 196 31.06 -20.05 12.98
N ALA A 197 32.39 -19.94 13.13
CA ALA A 197 33.21 -21.08 13.54
C ALA A 197 32.93 -21.51 14.99
N GLU A 198 32.68 -20.55 15.89
CA GLU A 198 32.30 -20.81 17.27
C GLU A 198 30.90 -21.40 17.35
N LEU A 199 29.95 -20.86 16.58
CA LEU A 199 28.59 -21.40 16.49
C LEU A 199 28.60 -22.86 16.02
N ARG A 200 29.34 -23.17 14.95
CA ARG A 200 29.46 -24.56 14.47
C ARG A 200 30.04 -25.48 15.53
N GLN A 201 31.10 -25.04 16.18
CA GLN A 201 31.69 -25.83 17.28
C GLN A 201 30.68 -26.09 18.40
N MET A 202 29.90 -25.06 18.77
CA MET A 202 28.87 -25.16 19.80
C MET A 202 27.78 -26.14 19.39
N MET A 203 27.31 -26.08 18.13
CA MET A 203 26.30 -27.00 17.60
C MET A 203 26.83 -28.44 17.54
N ASP A 204 28.11 -28.65 17.15
CA ASP A 204 28.71 -29.96 17.07
C ASP A 204 28.94 -30.61 18.46
N GLU A 205 29.19 -29.80 19.49
CA GLU A 205 29.42 -30.26 20.86
C GLU A 205 28.11 -30.51 21.64
N ASP A 206 27.00 -29.83 21.27
CA ASP A 206 25.71 -29.91 21.98
C ASP A 206 24.86 -31.12 21.54
N LYS A 207 25.42 -32.32 21.78
CA LYS A 207 24.73 -33.58 21.38
C LYS A 207 23.45 -33.84 22.17
N ASP A 208 23.30 -33.26 23.32
CA ASP A 208 22.15 -33.43 24.20
C ASP A 208 21.12 -32.29 24.02
N HIS A 209 21.35 -31.38 23.07
CA HIS A 209 20.50 -30.20 22.76
C HIS A 209 20.18 -29.33 23.99
N THR A 210 21.13 -29.16 24.86
CA THR A 210 20.98 -28.37 26.10
C THR A 210 21.34 -26.90 25.96
N ARG A 211 22.06 -26.54 24.87
CA ARG A 211 22.51 -25.17 24.58
C ARG A 211 21.65 -24.48 23.50
N GLY A 212 20.54 -25.07 23.11
CA GLY A 212 19.69 -24.52 22.04
C GLY A 212 19.26 -23.07 22.32
N ALA A 213 18.87 -22.73 23.55
CA ALA A 213 18.50 -21.36 23.92
C ALA A 213 19.67 -20.36 23.80
N GLU A 214 20.92 -20.78 24.11
CA GLU A 214 22.10 -19.95 23.95
C GLU A 214 22.42 -19.71 22.46
N LEU A 215 22.35 -20.76 21.64
CA LEU A 215 22.54 -20.68 20.20
C LEU A 215 21.52 -19.75 19.54
N VAL A 216 20.24 -19.90 19.91
CA VAL A 216 19.16 -19.04 19.40
C VAL A 216 19.42 -17.59 19.79
N ALA A 217 19.74 -17.30 21.07
CA ALA A 217 19.97 -15.94 21.51
C ALA A 217 21.18 -15.27 20.83
N GLN A 218 22.24 -16.02 20.52
CA GLN A 218 23.40 -15.50 19.80
C GLN A 218 23.04 -15.19 18.35
N MET A 219 22.30 -16.08 17.68
CA MET A 219 21.90 -15.89 16.31
C MET A 219 20.89 -14.72 16.18
N GLU A 220 19.89 -14.66 17.06
CA GLU A 220 18.91 -13.59 17.12
C GLU A 220 19.58 -12.23 17.36
N GLY A 221 20.50 -12.16 18.33
CA GLY A 221 21.26 -10.95 18.57
C GLY A 221 22.11 -10.48 17.39
N ALA A 222 22.58 -11.41 16.55
CA ALA A 222 23.28 -11.07 15.32
C ALA A 222 22.27 -10.65 14.22
N LEU A 223 21.16 -11.39 14.01
CA LEU A 223 20.15 -11.11 12.99
C LEU A 223 19.48 -9.74 13.16
N ASN A 224 19.36 -9.25 14.39
CA ASN A 224 18.84 -7.91 14.69
C ASN A 224 19.68 -6.76 14.10
N GLN A 225 20.84 -7.04 13.48
CA GLN A 225 21.57 -6.02 12.71
C GLN A 225 20.98 -5.80 11.30
N ALA A 226 20.27 -6.79 10.75
CA ALA A 226 19.69 -6.72 9.42
C ALA A 226 18.15 -6.71 9.44
N PHE A 227 17.55 -7.32 10.45
CA PHE A 227 16.09 -7.47 10.57
C PHE A 227 15.62 -6.99 11.94
N ASP A 228 14.50 -6.27 11.97
CA ASP A 228 13.83 -5.92 13.24
C ASP A 228 13.28 -7.19 13.90
N GLU A 229 12.59 -8.01 13.13
CA GLU A 229 12.11 -9.33 13.53
C GLU A 229 12.24 -10.32 12.36
N ILE A 230 12.81 -11.50 12.62
CA ILE A 230 12.91 -12.59 11.64
C ILE A 230 12.83 -13.95 12.31
N SER A 231 11.99 -14.83 11.78
CA SER A 231 11.94 -16.23 12.17
C SER A 231 13.04 -17.01 11.48
N PHE A 232 13.72 -17.87 12.23
CA PHE A 232 14.81 -18.70 11.70
C PHE A 232 14.90 -20.06 12.37
N GLU A 233 15.51 -21.00 11.67
CA GLU A 233 15.85 -22.32 12.19
C GLU A 233 17.33 -22.61 11.93
N MET A 234 17.95 -23.36 12.82
CA MET A 234 19.34 -23.85 12.64
C MET A 234 19.37 -25.36 12.66
N GLY A 235 20.17 -25.93 11.78
CA GLY A 235 20.28 -27.37 11.65
C GLY A 235 21.63 -27.83 11.10
N PHE A 236 21.72 -29.14 10.86
CA PHE A 236 22.82 -29.78 10.17
C PHE A 236 22.29 -30.90 9.27
N ASN A 237 22.59 -30.85 7.97
CA ASN A 237 22.06 -31.77 7.01
C ASN A 237 22.95 -33.06 6.80
N GLY A 238 23.98 -33.19 7.60
CA GLY A 238 24.96 -34.29 7.49
C GLY A 238 26.24 -33.92 6.74
N GLU A 239 26.26 -32.74 6.10
CA GLU A 239 27.43 -32.21 5.37
C GLU A 239 27.76 -30.80 5.83
N LYS A 240 26.78 -29.89 5.87
CA LYS A 240 26.92 -28.50 6.26
C LYS A 240 25.92 -28.14 7.34
N HIS A 241 26.27 -27.12 8.13
CA HIS A 241 25.31 -26.44 9.00
C HIS A 241 24.31 -25.66 8.14
N GLU A 242 23.12 -25.47 8.65
CA GLU A 242 22.04 -24.77 7.95
C GLU A 242 21.50 -23.63 8.79
N LEU A 243 21.37 -22.47 8.15
CA LEU A 243 20.56 -21.35 8.63
C LEU A 243 19.39 -21.21 7.66
N ILE A 244 18.19 -21.41 8.16
CA ILE A 244 16.96 -21.33 7.40
C ILE A 244 16.24 -20.07 7.89
N LEU A 245 16.10 -19.08 7.03
CA LEU A 245 15.33 -17.86 7.27
C LEU A 245 13.94 -18.06 6.69
N THR A 246 12.91 -17.85 7.51
CA THR A 246 11.54 -18.12 7.09
C THR A 246 10.73 -16.83 7.00
N PRO A 247 10.10 -16.55 5.86
CA PRO A 247 9.19 -15.43 5.70
C PRO A 247 7.85 -15.61 6.44
N GLU A 248 7.58 -16.77 7.05
CA GLU A 248 6.31 -17.12 7.72
C GLU A 248 5.08 -16.86 6.82
N GLY A 249 5.24 -17.11 5.50
CA GLY A 249 4.18 -16.88 4.51
C GLY A 249 4.10 -15.43 4.00
N ASP A 250 4.89 -14.50 4.51
CA ASP A 250 4.93 -13.13 4.01
C ASP A 250 5.67 -13.06 2.65
N LYS A 251 4.89 -12.79 1.61
CA LYS A 251 5.37 -12.69 0.24
C LYS A 251 6.22 -11.43 0.01
N VAL A 252 6.04 -10.41 0.82
CA VAL A 252 6.83 -9.17 0.72
C VAL A 252 8.19 -9.35 1.37
N LYS A 253 8.24 -9.94 2.56
CA LYS A 253 9.48 -10.27 3.30
C LYS A 253 10.41 -11.17 2.47
N LEU A 254 9.85 -12.00 1.60
CA LEU A 254 10.63 -12.90 0.75
C LEU A 254 11.69 -12.17 -0.09
N PHE A 255 11.43 -10.93 -0.54
CA PHE A 255 12.39 -10.15 -1.34
C PHE A 255 13.64 -9.80 -0.52
N GLU A 256 13.48 -9.40 0.73
CA GLU A 256 14.60 -9.10 1.63
C GLU A 256 15.43 -10.35 1.91
N LEU A 257 14.77 -11.47 2.17
CA LEU A 257 15.46 -12.74 2.44
C LEU A 257 16.26 -13.24 1.24
N ILE A 258 15.75 -13.07 0.02
CA ILE A 258 16.48 -13.42 -1.20
C ILE A 258 17.70 -12.50 -1.37
N TYR A 259 17.54 -11.19 -1.16
CA TYR A 259 18.65 -10.24 -1.20
C TYR A 259 19.73 -10.62 -0.18
N PHE A 260 19.33 -10.87 1.05
CA PHE A 260 20.21 -11.27 2.14
C PHE A 260 20.98 -12.55 1.82
N GLN A 261 20.29 -13.60 1.37
CA GLN A 261 20.90 -14.88 0.97
C GLN A 261 21.94 -14.71 -0.15
N LYS A 262 21.63 -13.90 -1.16
CA LYS A 262 22.53 -13.66 -2.30
C LYS A 262 23.83 -12.95 -1.91
N HIS A 263 23.85 -12.22 -0.81
CA HIS A 263 25.02 -11.51 -0.31
C HIS A 263 25.86 -12.34 0.66
N ALA A 264 25.54 -13.62 0.86
CA ALA A 264 26.32 -14.50 1.73
C ALA A 264 27.76 -14.64 1.24
N PRO A 265 28.78 -14.42 2.10
CA PRO A 265 30.19 -14.57 1.76
C PRO A 265 30.52 -16.00 1.36
N LYS A 266 31.40 -16.17 0.39
CA LYS A 266 31.80 -17.50 -0.11
C LYS A 266 32.43 -18.35 0.99
N GLU A 267 33.18 -17.75 1.87
CA GLU A 267 33.83 -18.38 3.02
C GLU A 267 32.80 -18.99 3.99
N VAL A 268 31.70 -18.28 4.23
CA VAL A 268 30.58 -18.79 5.02
C VAL A 268 29.91 -19.96 4.31
N LEU A 269 29.67 -19.84 3.01
CA LEU A 269 29.03 -20.87 2.18
C LEU A 269 29.87 -22.16 2.05
N GLU A 270 31.16 -22.15 2.41
CA GLU A 270 31.95 -23.39 2.50
C GLU A 270 31.43 -24.31 3.62
N HIS A 271 30.89 -23.75 4.69
CA HIS A 271 30.49 -24.45 5.90
C HIS A 271 29.00 -24.41 6.19
N TRP A 272 28.29 -23.43 5.65
CA TRP A 272 26.86 -23.20 5.87
C TRP A 272 26.07 -23.27 4.58
N ASN A 273 24.84 -23.80 4.68
CA ASN A 273 23.78 -23.56 3.72
C ASN A 273 22.89 -22.45 4.28
N ILE A 274 22.74 -21.38 3.54
CA ILE A 274 21.81 -20.29 3.87
C ILE A 274 20.58 -20.51 3.02
N LEU A 275 19.46 -20.81 3.65
CA LEU A 275 18.22 -21.21 3.00
C LEU A 275 17.13 -20.19 3.28
N VAL A 276 16.31 -19.90 2.30
CA VAL A 276 15.11 -19.08 2.43
C VAL A 276 13.89 -19.98 2.36
N GLY A 277 13.06 -19.93 3.39
CA GLY A 277 11.92 -20.82 3.57
C GLY A 277 12.28 -22.20 4.10
N ARG A 278 11.37 -22.78 4.88
CA ARG A 278 11.47 -24.14 5.40
C ARG A 278 11.56 -25.14 4.27
N GLN A 279 12.45 -26.10 4.43
CA GLN A 279 12.64 -27.16 3.44
C GLN A 279 11.74 -28.36 3.75
N PRO A 280 11.31 -29.13 2.73
CA PRO A 280 10.51 -30.33 2.97
C PRO A 280 11.32 -31.35 3.75
N LEU A 281 10.73 -31.92 4.80
CA LEU A 281 11.36 -32.89 5.70
C LEU A 281 10.91 -34.31 5.39
N GLN A 282 11.79 -35.28 5.68
CA GLN A 282 11.43 -36.72 5.59
C GLN A 282 10.59 -37.15 6.81
N ASN A 283 10.88 -36.58 8.00
CA ASN A 283 10.17 -36.89 9.22
C ASN A 283 9.35 -35.64 9.62
N ILE A 284 8.12 -35.59 9.13
CA ILE A 284 7.19 -34.50 9.36
C ILE A 284 6.59 -34.62 10.76
N GLY A 285 6.80 -33.62 11.59
CA GLY A 285 6.19 -33.60 12.90
C GLY A 285 6.61 -32.42 13.76
N LEU A 286 5.72 -32.01 14.63
CA LEU A 286 5.94 -30.95 15.62
C LEU A 286 5.67 -31.52 17.02
N ARG A 287 6.54 -31.14 17.95
CA ARG A 287 6.38 -31.52 19.35
C ARG A 287 6.42 -30.27 20.24
N THR A 288 5.42 -30.13 21.08
CA THR A 288 5.38 -29.04 22.06
C THR A 288 6.00 -29.46 23.39
N GLU A 289 6.42 -28.51 24.20
CA GLU A 289 6.93 -28.73 25.57
C GLU A 289 5.91 -29.46 26.44
N ASN A 290 4.62 -29.27 26.22
CA ASN A 290 3.53 -29.92 26.94
C ASN A 290 3.31 -31.39 26.50
N GLY A 291 4.17 -31.92 25.63
CA GLY A 291 4.14 -33.31 25.20
C GLY A 291 3.14 -33.62 24.08
N LEU A 292 2.54 -32.61 23.48
CA LEU A 292 1.75 -32.80 22.25
C LEU A 292 2.71 -33.14 21.12
N ASP A 293 2.46 -34.22 20.41
CA ASP A 293 3.21 -34.72 19.27
C ASP A 293 2.24 -34.91 18.10
N ILE A 294 2.45 -34.15 17.03
CA ILE A 294 1.61 -34.20 15.82
C ILE A 294 2.49 -34.37 14.58
N SER A 295 1.96 -35.12 13.63
CA SER A 295 2.61 -35.39 12.35
C SER A 295 1.68 -35.10 11.18
N GLY A 296 2.21 -35.11 9.96
CA GLY A 296 1.37 -34.98 8.76
C GLY A 296 0.32 -36.08 8.61
N ASP A 297 0.52 -37.24 9.26
CA ASP A 297 -0.46 -38.35 9.27
C ASP A 297 -1.61 -38.16 10.28
N ASP A 298 -1.50 -37.17 11.16
CA ASP A 298 -2.56 -36.83 12.12
C ASP A 298 -3.53 -35.77 11.57
N VAL A 299 -3.22 -35.19 10.42
CA VAL A 299 -3.97 -34.08 9.82
C VAL A 299 -4.74 -34.54 8.59
N GLN A 300 -6.04 -34.41 8.62
CA GLN A 300 -6.91 -34.61 7.45
C GLN A 300 -7.06 -33.28 6.71
N ILE A 301 -6.93 -33.32 5.39
CA ILE A 301 -7.11 -32.15 4.55
C ILE A 301 -8.07 -32.38 3.40
N TRP A 302 -8.71 -31.29 3.00
CA TRP A 302 -9.51 -31.12 1.80
C TRP A 302 -8.86 -30.07 0.94
N LEU A 303 -8.60 -30.40 -0.31
CA LEU A 303 -7.99 -29.50 -1.28
C LEU A 303 -9.04 -29.05 -2.29
N GLU A 304 -9.19 -27.75 -2.47
CA GLU A 304 -10.14 -27.13 -3.38
C GLU A 304 -9.37 -26.23 -4.35
N GLU A 305 -9.58 -26.44 -5.65
CA GLU A 305 -8.95 -25.62 -6.69
C GLU A 305 -9.64 -24.24 -6.73
N GLN A 306 -8.87 -23.17 -6.59
CA GLN A 306 -9.36 -21.78 -6.60
C GLN A 306 -9.07 -21.07 -7.93
N GLY A 307 -8.08 -21.55 -8.68
CA GLY A 307 -7.65 -20.98 -9.93
C GLY A 307 -6.56 -21.83 -10.60
N GLU A 308 -5.93 -21.31 -11.63
CA GLU A 308 -4.84 -22.00 -12.31
C GLU A 308 -3.64 -22.13 -11.36
N ASN A 309 -3.34 -23.35 -10.94
CA ASN A 309 -2.26 -23.68 -9.98
C ASN A 309 -2.42 -23.03 -8.59
N SER A 310 -3.64 -22.77 -8.16
CA SER A 310 -3.97 -22.16 -6.87
C SER A 310 -5.02 -22.99 -6.14
N PHE A 311 -4.76 -23.25 -4.86
CA PHE A 311 -5.57 -24.16 -4.04
C PHE A 311 -5.88 -23.56 -2.67
N ALA A 312 -7.06 -23.90 -2.15
CA ALA A 312 -7.43 -23.73 -0.76
C ALA A 312 -7.27 -25.05 -0.01
N ILE A 313 -6.73 -24.99 1.19
CA ILE A 313 -6.65 -26.12 2.11
C ILE A 313 -7.63 -25.88 3.27
N SER A 314 -8.46 -26.89 3.58
CA SER A 314 -9.13 -27.00 4.87
C SER A 314 -8.49 -28.14 5.65
N ALA A 315 -7.99 -27.87 6.86
CA ALA A 315 -7.27 -28.84 7.68
C ALA A 315 -8.03 -29.16 8.97
N TYR A 316 -8.07 -30.43 9.34
CA TYR A 316 -8.63 -30.92 10.59
C TYR A 316 -7.62 -31.82 11.29
N CYS A 317 -7.36 -31.54 12.58
CA CYS A 317 -6.53 -32.37 13.44
C CYS A 317 -7.18 -32.51 14.82
N GLU A 318 -7.66 -33.73 15.15
CA GLU A 318 -8.33 -34.02 16.42
C GLU A 318 -7.43 -33.68 17.63
N LYS A 319 -6.13 -33.95 17.52
CA LYS A 319 -5.15 -33.67 18.59
C LYS A 319 -5.00 -32.17 18.91
N LEU A 320 -5.30 -31.30 17.93
CA LEU A 320 -5.19 -29.83 18.09
C LEU A 320 -6.49 -29.17 18.55
N LEU A 321 -7.62 -29.87 18.63
CA LEU A 321 -8.91 -29.28 19.02
C LEU A 321 -8.86 -28.54 20.38
N PRO A 322 -8.20 -29.06 21.44
CA PRO A 322 -8.08 -28.30 22.68
C PRO A 322 -7.35 -26.96 22.50
N MET A 323 -6.24 -26.97 21.73
CA MET A 323 -5.44 -25.78 21.45
C MET A 323 -6.20 -24.80 20.54
N LEU A 324 -6.91 -25.29 19.55
CA LEU A 324 -7.72 -24.48 18.64
C LEU A 324 -8.77 -23.63 19.39
N ARG A 325 -9.29 -24.13 20.51
CA ARG A 325 -10.29 -23.43 21.33
C ARG A 325 -9.69 -22.42 22.30
N GLU A 326 -8.46 -22.62 22.73
CA GLU A 326 -7.79 -21.82 23.75
C GLU A 326 -6.79 -20.84 23.15
N GLU A 327 -6.07 -21.25 22.11
CA GLU A 327 -4.99 -20.54 21.44
C GLU A 327 -5.07 -20.77 19.92
N GLU A 328 -6.14 -20.30 19.26
CA GLU A 328 -6.42 -20.54 17.84
C GLU A 328 -5.23 -20.24 16.92
N GLY A 329 -4.59 -19.09 17.10
CA GLY A 329 -3.43 -18.68 16.29
C GLY A 329 -2.27 -19.67 16.38
N ARG A 330 -2.04 -20.30 17.56
CA ARG A 330 -0.99 -21.31 17.71
C ARG A 330 -1.31 -22.61 17.00
N ALA A 331 -2.58 -23.06 17.05
CA ALA A 331 -3.02 -24.24 16.32
C ALA A 331 -2.89 -24.03 14.81
N TRP A 332 -3.25 -22.84 14.35
CA TRP A 332 -3.11 -22.42 12.96
C TRP A 332 -1.64 -22.44 12.53
N TRP A 333 -0.76 -21.78 13.28
CA TRP A 333 0.68 -21.76 13.04
C TRP A 333 1.28 -23.18 12.99
N MET A 334 0.87 -24.10 13.89
CA MET A 334 1.36 -25.47 13.86
C MET A 334 0.96 -26.21 12.59
N LEU A 335 -0.26 -26.01 12.09
CA LEU A 335 -0.73 -26.68 10.87
C LEU A 335 -0.09 -26.12 9.61
N THR A 336 0.13 -24.80 9.54
CA THR A 336 0.85 -24.16 8.44
C THR A 336 2.32 -24.60 8.42
N THR A 337 2.97 -24.61 9.58
CA THR A 337 4.36 -25.11 9.71
C THR A 337 4.49 -26.60 9.31
N LEU A 338 3.52 -27.46 9.68
CA LEU A 338 3.50 -28.83 9.18
C LEU A 338 3.34 -28.91 7.65
N THR A 339 2.56 -28.00 7.08
CA THR A 339 2.40 -27.91 5.62
C THR A 339 3.70 -27.50 4.96
N ASP A 340 4.46 -26.57 5.55
CA ASP A 340 5.81 -26.19 5.11
C ASP A 340 6.77 -27.36 5.18
N GLN A 341 6.72 -28.16 6.25
CA GLN A 341 7.55 -29.37 6.36
C GLN A 341 7.20 -30.44 5.32
N VAL A 342 5.97 -30.47 4.84
CA VAL A 342 5.50 -31.42 3.83
C VAL A 342 5.88 -30.98 2.41
N LEU A 343 5.65 -29.70 2.08
CA LEU A 343 5.82 -29.16 0.74
C LEU A 343 7.16 -28.44 0.53
N GLY A 344 7.69 -27.83 1.58
CA GLY A 344 8.56 -26.69 1.57
C GLY A 344 7.75 -25.40 1.61
N GLU A 345 8.27 -24.36 2.29
CA GLU A 345 7.55 -23.10 2.47
C GLU A 345 7.35 -22.35 1.14
N ILE A 346 8.35 -22.35 0.25
CA ILE A 346 8.24 -21.69 -1.06
C ILE A 346 7.11 -22.30 -1.92
N PRO A 347 7.02 -23.64 -2.11
CA PRO A 347 5.87 -24.24 -2.77
C PRO A 347 4.53 -24.00 -2.04
N HIS A 348 4.52 -23.97 -0.70
CA HIS A 348 3.33 -23.63 0.06
C HIS A 348 2.84 -22.23 -0.29
N MET A 349 3.71 -21.21 -0.19
CA MET A 349 3.40 -19.83 -0.55
C MET A 349 2.96 -19.67 -2.01
N ARG A 350 3.46 -20.52 -2.91
CA ARG A 350 3.17 -20.44 -4.34
C ARG A 350 1.82 -21.02 -4.72
N TYR A 351 1.43 -22.14 -4.11
CA TYR A 351 0.30 -22.95 -4.57
C TYR A 351 -0.90 -22.93 -3.63
N ILE A 352 -0.72 -22.51 -2.38
CA ILE A 352 -1.79 -22.48 -1.39
C ILE A 352 -2.14 -21.04 -1.05
N ASP A 353 -3.27 -20.58 -1.56
CA ASP A 353 -3.72 -19.19 -1.37
C ASP A 353 -4.58 -18.99 -0.12
N SER A 354 -5.20 -20.05 0.37
CA SER A 354 -5.99 -19.97 1.61
C SER A 354 -5.87 -21.25 2.43
N PHE A 355 -5.95 -21.07 3.74
CA PHE A 355 -5.80 -22.14 4.72
C PHE A 355 -6.83 -21.99 5.82
N ASP A 356 -7.74 -22.96 5.95
CA ASP A 356 -8.77 -22.99 6.98
C ASP A 356 -8.51 -24.10 7.98
N VAL A 357 -8.68 -23.82 9.27
CA VAL A 357 -8.60 -24.81 10.34
C VAL A 357 -10.00 -25.14 10.83
N LEU A 358 -10.35 -26.42 10.80
CA LEU A 358 -11.69 -26.90 11.08
C LEU A 358 -11.82 -27.47 12.50
N GLU A 359 -12.93 -27.17 13.17
CA GLU A 359 -13.31 -27.81 14.44
C GLU A 359 -13.93 -29.20 14.24
N GLU A 360 -14.53 -29.45 13.08
CA GLU A 360 -15.16 -30.71 12.73
C GLU A 360 -14.74 -31.12 11.28
N PRO A 361 -14.55 -32.43 11.01
CA PRO A 361 -14.20 -32.88 9.67
C PRO A 361 -15.37 -32.66 8.69
N LYS A 362 -15.04 -32.32 7.44
CA LYS A 362 -16.04 -32.25 6.35
C LYS A 362 -16.57 -33.66 6.03
N ALA A 363 -17.78 -33.71 5.45
CA ALA A 363 -18.40 -34.96 5.02
C ALA A 363 -17.78 -35.56 3.76
N GLU A 364 -17.12 -34.75 2.97
CA GLU A 364 -16.42 -35.11 1.74
C GLU A 364 -15.18 -35.96 2.03
N PRO A 365 -14.73 -36.79 1.09
CA PRO A 365 -13.50 -37.56 1.25
C PRO A 365 -12.30 -36.66 1.48
N SER A 366 -11.52 -36.94 2.53
CA SER A 366 -10.24 -36.31 2.83
C SER A 366 -9.06 -37.19 2.48
N PHE A 367 -7.86 -36.62 2.55
CA PHE A 367 -6.60 -37.34 2.54
C PHE A 367 -5.67 -36.76 3.63
N LEU A 368 -4.57 -37.43 3.91
CA LEU A 368 -3.66 -36.99 4.96
C LEU A 368 -2.71 -35.89 4.43
N LEU A 369 -2.34 -34.95 5.27
CA LEU A 369 -1.42 -33.85 4.92
C LEU A 369 -0.10 -34.39 4.36
N SER A 370 0.42 -35.51 4.88
CA SER A 370 1.61 -36.18 4.34
C SER A 370 1.50 -36.60 2.88
N GLN A 371 0.29 -36.73 2.35
CA GLN A 371 0.01 -37.10 0.95
C GLN A 371 -0.14 -35.87 0.02
N LEU A 372 -0.13 -34.64 0.57
CA LEU A 372 -0.35 -33.43 -0.18
C LEU A 372 0.61 -33.27 -1.37
N PRO A 373 1.94 -33.53 -1.25
CA PRO A 373 2.84 -33.40 -2.39
C PRO A 373 2.48 -34.31 -3.57
N ASP A 374 2.05 -35.53 -3.27
CA ASP A 374 1.67 -36.47 -4.33
C ASP A 374 0.35 -36.03 -5.00
N LYS A 375 -0.59 -35.51 -4.21
CA LYS A 375 -1.85 -34.98 -4.75
C LYS A 375 -1.64 -33.79 -5.67
N LEU A 376 -0.77 -32.87 -5.31
CA LEU A 376 -0.43 -31.73 -6.16
C LEU A 376 0.37 -32.14 -7.41
N ARG A 377 1.25 -33.15 -7.31
CA ARG A 377 1.94 -33.72 -8.50
C ARG A 377 0.97 -34.43 -9.45
N GLU A 378 -0.09 -35.08 -8.93
CA GLU A 378 -1.17 -35.63 -9.74
C GLU A 378 -1.89 -34.55 -10.58
N GLN A 379 -1.86 -33.29 -10.14
CA GLN A 379 -2.39 -32.12 -10.86
C GLN A 379 -1.36 -31.53 -11.86
N GLY A 380 -0.16 -32.11 -11.95
CA GLY A 380 0.89 -31.66 -12.88
C GLY A 380 1.81 -30.57 -12.32
N LEU A 381 1.79 -30.31 -11.01
CA LEU A 381 2.64 -29.30 -10.40
C LEU A 381 4.04 -29.80 -10.12
N GLU A 382 5.02 -28.94 -10.35
CA GLU A 382 6.43 -29.15 -10.02
C GLU A 382 6.79 -28.26 -8.80
N PHE A 383 7.55 -28.82 -7.86
CA PHE A 383 7.97 -28.12 -6.66
C PHE A 383 9.44 -27.72 -6.77
N SER A 384 9.69 -26.42 -6.60
CA SER A 384 11.02 -25.89 -6.36
C SER A 384 11.03 -25.20 -5.00
N THR A 385 12.03 -25.49 -4.18
CA THR A 385 12.29 -24.78 -2.92
C THR A 385 13.23 -23.59 -3.13
N ASP A 386 13.62 -23.33 -4.37
CA ASP A 386 14.37 -22.15 -4.75
C ASP A 386 13.46 -20.91 -4.69
N PRO A 387 13.76 -19.93 -3.84
CA PRO A 387 12.95 -18.72 -3.73
C PRO A 387 12.95 -17.88 -5.02
N GLU A 388 13.99 -17.96 -5.86
CA GLU A 388 14.00 -17.29 -7.17
C GLU A 388 12.93 -17.84 -8.11
N ALA A 389 12.65 -19.15 -8.04
CA ALA A 389 11.56 -19.73 -8.81
C ALA A 389 10.17 -19.14 -8.44
N TYR A 390 10.02 -18.64 -7.21
CA TYR A 390 8.82 -17.89 -6.81
C TYR A 390 8.77 -16.53 -7.51
N LEU A 391 9.88 -15.79 -7.57
CA LEU A 391 9.94 -14.49 -8.22
C LEU A 391 9.62 -14.57 -9.71
N GLU A 392 9.91 -15.71 -10.37
CA GLU A 392 9.57 -15.98 -11.77
C GLU A 392 8.09 -16.39 -11.95
N SER A 393 7.34 -16.61 -10.88
CA SER A 393 5.94 -17.03 -10.91
C SER A 393 4.98 -15.86 -11.06
N TYR A 394 4.95 -15.22 -12.22
CA TYR A 394 4.08 -14.07 -12.47
C TYR A 394 2.62 -14.46 -12.57
N LEU A 395 1.78 -13.70 -11.87
CA LEU A 395 0.33 -13.74 -11.97
C LEU A 395 -0.15 -12.50 -12.72
N GLY A 396 -1.02 -12.70 -13.72
CA GLY A 396 -1.69 -11.60 -14.39
C GLY A 396 -2.77 -11.03 -13.48
N TYR A 397 -2.88 -9.71 -13.43
CA TYR A 397 -4.00 -9.04 -12.77
C TYR A 397 -4.68 -8.06 -13.72
N LYS A 398 -5.96 -7.89 -13.52
CA LYS A 398 -6.77 -6.90 -14.21
C LYS A 398 -7.72 -6.28 -13.20
N MET A 399 -7.76 -4.97 -13.16
CA MET A 399 -8.72 -4.22 -12.39
C MET A 399 -9.78 -3.62 -13.32
N GLU A 400 -11.02 -3.65 -12.90
CA GLU A 400 -12.07 -2.87 -13.55
C GLU A 400 -12.25 -1.57 -12.78
N PRO A 401 -12.28 -0.41 -13.45
CA PRO A 401 -12.55 0.85 -12.78
C PRO A 401 -13.86 0.73 -12.01
N LYS A 402 -13.82 1.04 -10.74
CA LYS A 402 -15.05 1.23 -9.98
C LYS A 402 -15.77 2.42 -10.60
N GLN A 403 -17.05 2.29 -10.87
CA GLN A 403 -17.90 3.43 -11.26
C GLN A 403 -18.22 4.33 -10.05
N ASP A 404 -17.40 4.26 -9.07
CA ASP A 404 -17.47 5.03 -7.84
C ASP A 404 -16.54 6.23 -8.00
N PRO A 405 -17.04 7.47 -7.90
CA PRO A 405 -16.20 8.66 -7.96
C PRO A 405 -15.13 8.73 -6.88
N ASP A 406 -15.35 8.02 -5.77
CA ASP A 406 -14.38 7.88 -4.67
C ASP A 406 -13.39 6.74 -4.89
N ALA A 407 -13.45 6.08 -6.07
CA ALA A 407 -12.48 5.06 -6.42
C ALA A 407 -11.06 5.64 -6.38
N ASP A 408 -10.13 4.80 -5.88
CA ASP A 408 -8.73 5.17 -5.78
C ASP A 408 -8.17 5.69 -7.12
N TRP A 409 -7.46 6.79 -7.07
CA TRP A 409 -6.79 7.42 -8.22
C TRP A 409 -5.79 6.50 -8.92
N ARG A 410 -5.36 5.42 -8.23
CA ARG A 410 -4.42 4.43 -8.78
C ARG A 410 -5.05 3.49 -9.81
N LEU A 411 -6.26 3.80 -10.25
CA LEU A 411 -6.94 3.10 -11.34
C LEU A 411 -6.25 3.25 -12.71
N ASP A 412 -5.21 4.06 -12.82
CA ASP A 412 -4.34 4.06 -14.00
C ASP A 412 -3.52 2.76 -14.15
N VAL A 413 -3.36 1.99 -13.08
CA VAL A 413 -2.76 0.65 -13.10
C VAL A 413 -3.84 -0.41 -13.28
N MET A 414 -4.35 -0.54 -14.52
CA MET A 414 -5.53 -1.35 -14.82
C MET A 414 -5.25 -2.83 -15.06
N ALA A 415 -4.08 -3.17 -15.53
CA ALA A 415 -3.68 -4.54 -15.84
C ALA A 415 -2.16 -4.67 -15.87
N GLY A 416 -1.67 -5.83 -15.48
CA GLY A 416 -0.25 -6.14 -15.47
C GLY A 416 0.01 -7.55 -15.02
N SER A 417 1.27 -7.85 -14.70
CA SER A 417 1.68 -9.09 -14.06
C SER A 417 2.58 -8.79 -12.87
N THR A 418 2.48 -9.61 -11.84
CA THR A 418 3.27 -9.48 -10.62
C THR A 418 3.55 -10.86 -10.02
N CYS A 419 4.69 -11.03 -9.38
CA CYS A 419 4.96 -12.17 -8.51
C CYS A 419 4.49 -11.91 -7.06
N CYS A 420 4.10 -10.68 -6.72
CA CYS A 420 3.65 -10.31 -5.39
C CYS A 420 2.34 -9.50 -5.42
N VAL A 421 1.21 -10.20 -5.40
CA VAL A 421 -0.13 -9.58 -5.38
C VAL A 421 -0.34 -8.63 -4.18
N PRO A 422 0.14 -8.93 -2.95
CA PRO A 422 -0.02 -8.02 -1.82
C PRO A 422 0.55 -6.61 -2.07
N LEU A 423 1.72 -6.48 -2.72
CA LEU A 423 2.30 -5.17 -3.06
C LEU A 423 1.40 -4.35 -3.98
N ILE A 424 0.80 -5.01 -5.00
CA ILE A 424 -0.13 -4.34 -5.91
C ILE A 424 -1.40 -3.91 -5.18
N ASN A 425 -1.97 -4.81 -4.37
CA ASN A 425 -3.18 -4.52 -3.62
C ASN A 425 -2.97 -3.38 -2.61
N GLY A 426 -1.87 -3.40 -1.86
CA GLY A 426 -1.53 -2.35 -0.92
C GLY A 426 -1.39 -0.99 -1.63
N TYR A 427 -0.67 -0.95 -2.75
CA TYR A 427 -0.54 0.26 -3.55
C TYR A 427 -1.90 0.80 -4.02
N LEU A 428 -2.75 -0.07 -4.59
CA LEU A 428 -4.03 0.34 -5.17
C LEU A 428 -5.09 0.73 -4.14
N ASN A 429 -5.01 0.18 -2.93
CA ASN A 429 -5.95 0.46 -1.85
C ASN A 429 -5.42 1.50 -0.85
N ALA A 430 -4.24 2.06 -1.08
CA ALA A 430 -3.54 2.94 -0.13
C ALA A 430 -3.33 2.29 1.26
N ASP A 431 -3.27 0.96 1.30
CA ASP A 431 -3.00 0.17 2.50
C ASP A 431 -1.51 -0.18 2.51
N ASN A 432 -0.79 0.36 3.47
CA ASN A 432 0.66 0.23 3.59
C ASN A 432 1.09 -0.55 4.84
N ASP A 433 0.16 -1.11 5.61
CA ASP A 433 0.49 -1.81 6.86
C ASP A 433 1.50 -2.95 6.63
N PHE A 434 1.37 -3.67 5.51
CA PHE A 434 2.30 -4.73 5.12
C PHE A 434 3.73 -4.23 4.75
N MET A 435 3.94 -2.90 4.64
CA MET A 435 5.26 -2.31 4.42
C MET A 435 5.96 -1.91 5.71
N ASP A 436 5.29 -1.97 6.85
CA ASP A 436 5.85 -1.52 8.14
C ASP A 436 7.09 -2.34 8.50
N ASP A 437 7.06 -3.66 8.31
CA ASP A 437 8.20 -4.55 8.54
C ASP A 437 9.38 -4.22 7.63
N LEU A 438 9.13 -3.96 6.33
CA LEU A 438 10.17 -3.51 5.40
C LEU A 438 10.81 -2.20 5.85
N HIS A 439 9.99 -1.26 6.35
CA HIS A 439 10.47 0.03 6.84
C HIS A 439 11.30 -0.14 8.13
N ALA A 440 10.90 -1.05 9.02
CA ALA A 440 11.66 -1.37 10.23
C ALA A 440 13.04 -1.94 9.89
N ASP A 441 13.15 -2.74 8.84
CA ASP A 441 14.40 -3.30 8.36
C ASP A 441 15.23 -2.32 7.50
N GLY A 442 14.72 -1.11 7.24
CA GLY A 442 15.41 -0.11 6.42
C GLY A 442 15.28 -0.32 4.92
N ALA A 443 14.21 -0.97 4.49
CA ALA A 443 13.85 -1.19 3.09
C ALA A 443 12.55 -0.47 2.71
N VAL A 444 12.33 -0.26 1.43
CA VAL A 444 11.12 0.39 0.88
C VAL A 444 10.66 -0.35 -0.36
N ALA A 445 9.39 -0.75 -0.37
CA ALA A 445 8.73 -1.10 -1.62
C ALA A 445 8.15 0.15 -2.27
N GLY A 446 8.46 0.38 -3.52
CA GLY A 446 8.04 1.58 -4.24
C GLY A 446 7.59 1.30 -5.65
N PHE A 447 6.85 2.26 -6.19
CA PHE A 447 6.50 2.30 -7.60
C PHE A 447 7.28 3.40 -8.29
N PHE A 448 7.73 3.12 -9.49
CA PHE A 448 8.17 4.18 -10.38
C PHE A 448 7.34 4.13 -11.67
N CYS A 449 7.02 5.30 -12.20
CA CYS A 449 6.30 5.46 -13.45
C CYS A 449 7.25 5.94 -14.54
N TYR A 450 7.16 5.33 -15.70
CA TYR A 450 7.94 5.73 -16.87
C TYR A 450 7.00 6.19 -17.98
N PRO A 451 7.16 7.43 -18.51
CA PRO A 451 6.36 7.90 -19.63
C PRO A 451 6.71 7.12 -20.90
N LEU A 452 5.71 6.51 -21.52
CA LEU A 452 5.89 5.72 -22.76
C LEU A 452 5.84 6.57 -24.04
N ASP A 453 5.63 7.87 -23.95
CA ASP A 453 5.45 8.75 -25.11
C ASP A 453 6.63 8.71 -26.07
N THR A 454 7.84 8.65 -25.52
CA THR A 454 9.09 8.52 -26.32
C THR A 454 9.30 7.11 -26.90
N LEU A 455 8.53 6.12 -26.44
CA LEU A 455 8.61 4.71 -26.88
C LEU A 455 7.47 4.32 -27.84
N ARG A 456 6.49 5.21 -28.06
CA ARG A 456 5.34 4.98 -28.94
C ARG A 456 5.61 5.16 -30.43
N GLU A 457 6.81 5.46 -30.84
CA GLU A 457 7.20 5.52 -32.23
C GLU A 457 7.15 4.13 -32.92
N GLU A 458 7.24 4.06 -34.24
CA GLU A 458 6.91 2.90 -35.10
C GLU A 458 7.52 1.53 -34.72
N GLU A 459 8.45 1.47 -33.76
CA GLU A 459 9.07 0.24 -33.22
C GLU A 459 8.68 -0.03 -31.74
N GLY A 460 7.61 0.58 -31.24
CA GLY A 460 7.34 0.82 -29.83
C GLY A 460 7.31 -0.40 -28.90
N THR A 461 6.73 -1.52 -29.33
CA THR A 461 6.54 -2.66 -28.43
C THR A 461 7.85 -3.35 -28.07
N GLU A 462 8.74 -3.53 -29.04
CA GLU A 462 10.04 -4.16 -28.82
C GLU A 462 10.92 -3.32 -27.88
N LYS A 463 10.96 -2.00 -28.09
CA LYS A 463 11.67 -1.07 -27.21
C LYS A 463 11.14 -1.04 -25.77
N ILE A 464 9.83 -1.23 -25.58
CA ILE A 464 9.22 -1.31 -24.26
C ILE A 464 9.69 -2.57 -23.54
N PHE A 465 9.72 -3.71 -24.23
CA PHE A 465 10.23 -4.95 -23.66
C PHE A 465 11.73 -4.89 -23.37
N ASP A 466 12.54 -4.38 -24.30
CA ASP A 466 13.97 -4.16 -24.08
C ASP A 466 14.27 -3.21 -22.90
N PHE A 467 13.40 -2.23 -22.66
CA PHE A 467 13.53 -1.33 -21.52
C PHE A 467 13.17 -2.04 -20.23
N ARG A 468 12.07 -2.81 -20.22
CA ARG A 468 11.67 -3.63 -19.07
C ARG A 468 12.80 -4.60 -18.69
N ASP A 469 13.31 -5.36 -19.66
CA ASP A 469 14.35 -6.36 -19.42
C ASP A 469 15.63 -5.74 -18.81
N LYS A 470 15.97 -4.50 -19.20
CA LYS A 470 17.07 -3.74 -18.58
C LYS A 470 16.80 -3.21 -17.18
N LEU A 471 15.53 -3.12 -16.78
CA LEU A 471 15.17 -2.76 -15.41
C LEU A 471 15.17 -3.99 -14.49
N GLU A 472 14.93 -5.17 -15.07
CA GLU A 472 14.97 -6.44 -14.36
C GLU A 472 16.41 -6.96 -14.13
N GLU A 473 17.38 -6.57 -14.96
CA GLU A 473 18.82 -6.82 -14.77
C GLU A 473 19.42 -6.00 -13.60
#